data_ac76733abfebe0086ec24b12df1c0f39
#
_entry.id   ac76733abfebe0086ec24b12df1c0f39
#
_cell.length_a   1.000
_cell.length_b   1.000
_cell.length_c   1.000
_cell.angle_alpha   90.00
_cell.angle_beta   90.00
_cell.angle_gamma   90.00
#
_symmetry.space_group_name_H-M   'P 1'
#
loop_
_entity.id
_entity.type
_entity.pdbx_description
1 polymer ?
#
loop_
_entity_poly.entity_id
_entity_poly.type
_entity_poly.pdbx_seq_one_letter_code
_entity_poly.pdbx_strand_id
1 'polypeptide(L)'
;MKKFFLMLALFSVVLSANAQIATENSNALDNIAVGVTAGVSTPLDFNSVFPLNTNVGFKVQKDFTPTIGAQLEGLAVLNDNHFADIKTLVKVTNIGLNGVINLTNAFCGYNGTPRKFEMSAVAGLGWLRAWDIKDNSLTAKTGLDLAYNFGRTKAHSVVLTPAVYWNLHKIDAIQFTKKGAQLALNLTYMYHFKTSNGTHHFKTYDVGAMLSEIDRLNGALYECEKREPKVIEKIVSKEVPTTTEKPTSNSIVTPSGATVRTNDGSQWIVPFENNSSKITPEAKFILSQVGENAIVDITATASPSGTKAHNQRLSNDRAKAVADFLTRRGVKVNSAVGKGVDAVSGRTAIVTAAQ
;
A
#
# COMPACT_ATOMS: atom_id res chain seq x y z
N MET A 1 26.76 -25.05 -7.87
CA MET A 1 25.29 -25.14 -8.09
C MET A 1 24.53 -25.67 -6.87
N LYS A 2 24.88 -26.81 -6.26
CA LYS A 2 24.17 -27.38 -5.08
C LYS A 2 24.05 -26.40 -3.89
N LYS A 3 25.10 -25.61 -3.56
CA LYS A 3 25.09 -24.63 -2.48
C LYS A 3 24.18 -23.40 -2.78
N PHE A 4 24.03 -23.03 -4.06
CA PHE A 4 23.14 -21.96 -4.50
C PHE A 4 21.66 -22.37 -4.39
N PHE A 5 21.32 -23.59 -4.78
CA PHE A 5 19.97 -24.15 -4.62
C PHE A 5 19.59 -24.33 -3.15
N LEU A 6 20.54 -24.70 -2.28
CA LEU A 6 20.29 -24.78 -0.84
C LEU A 6 20.02 -23.40 -0.22
N MET A 7 20.74 -22.36 -0.64
CA MET A 7 20.46 -20.97 -0.23
C MET A 7 19.10 -20.49 -0.73
N LEU A 8 18.74 -20.79 -1.98
CA LEU A 8 17.45 -20.42 -2.54
C LEU A 8 16.29 -21.15 -1.84
N ALA A 9 16.47 -22.41 -1.48
CA ALA A 9 15.49 -23.20 -0.72
C ALA A 9 15.33 -22.69 0.72
N LEU A 10 16.42 -22.35 1.41
CA LEU A 10 16.37 -21.69 2.73
C LEU A 10 15.66 -20.34 2.66
N PHE A 11 15.86 -19.57 1.58
CA PHE A 11 15.23 -18.28 1.37
C PHE A 11 13.70 -18.41 1.16
N SER A 12 13.25 -19.46 0.44
CA SER A 12 11.81 -19.72 0.23
C SER A 12 11.08 -20.14 1.51
N VAL A 13 11.74 -20.84 2.42
CA VAL A 13 11.17 -21.25 3.72
C VAL A 13 11.00 -20.05 4.65
N VAL A 14 11.91 -19.07 4.64
CA VAL A 14 11.81 -17.85 5.46
C VAL A 14 10.67 -16.94 5.00
N LEU A 15 10.36 -16.92 3.70
CA LEU A 15 9.26 -16.14 3.14
C LEU A 15 7.87 -16.69 3.49
N SER A 16 7.74 -17.97 3.81
CA SER A 16 6.47 -18.63 4.11
C SER A 16 6.04 -18.54 5.60
N ALA A 17 6.94 -18.17 6.50
CA ALA A 17 6.67 -18.18 7.96
C ALA A 17 5.78 -17.04 8.47
N ASN A 18 5.43 -16.03 7.64
CA ASN A 18 4.68 -14.84 8.07
C ASN A 18 3.28 -14.73 7.45
N ALA A 19 2.64 -15.85 7.13
CA ALA A 19 1.35 -15.87 6.43
C ALA A 19 0.14 -15.30 7.21
N GLN A 20 0.30 -14.96 8.50
CA GLN A 20 -0.78 -14.41 9.33
C GLN A 20 -0.83 -12.89 9.40
N ILE A 21 0.20 -12.20 8.89
CA ILE A 21 0.27 -10.74 8.91
C ILE A 21 0.20 -10.22 7.49
N ALA A 22 -0.90 -9.58 7.12
CA ALA A 22 -1.01 -8.87 5.86
C ALA A 22 -0.41 -7.46 6.00
N THR A 23 0.41 -7.07 5.03
CA THR A 23 0.88 -5.69 4.90
C THR A 23 0.01 -4.94 3.90
N GLU A 24 -0.22 -3.65 4.17
CA GLU A 24 -0.89 -2.78 3.21
C GLU A 24 -0.10 -2.71 1.90
N ASN A 25 -0.83 -2.71 0.78
CA ASN A 25 -0.21 -2.60 -0.53
C ASN A 25 0.50 -1.23 -0.67
N SER A 26 1.76 -1.25 -1.12
CA SER A 26 2.58 -0.05 -1.27
C SER A 26 2.39 0.54 -2.67
N ASN A 27 1.99 1.81 -2.74
CA ASN A 27 1.96 2.55 -3.99
C ASN A 27 3.38 2.84 -4.50
N ALA A 28 3.50 3.30 -5.76
CA ALA A 28 4.80 3.56 -6.38
C ALA A 28 5.66 4.57 -5.59
N LEU A 29 5.04 5.57 -4.96
CA LEU A 29 5.71 6.64 -4.20
C LEU A 29 5.76 6.38 -2.68
N ASP A 30 5.16 5.29 -2.19
CA ASP A 30 5.20 4.94 -0.77
C ASP A 30 6.52 4.27 -0.38
N ASN A 31 6.89 4.36 0.90
CA ASN A 31 8.08 3.71 1.47
C ASN A 31 9.38 4.07 0.73
N ILE A 32 9.51 5.35 0.36
CA ILE A 32 10.73 5.92 -0.20
C ILE A 32 11.50 6.62 0.92
N ALA A 33 12.81 6.38 0.96
CA ALA A 33 13.74 7.09 1.81
C ALA A 33 14.86 7.71 0.99
N VAL A 34 15.31 8.89 1.38
CA VAL A 34 16.42 9.60 0.75
C VAL A 34 17.43 9.98 1.82
N GLY A 35 18.71 9.82 1.51
CA GLY A 35 19.77 10.10 2.46
C GLY A 35 21.02 10.68 1.84
N VAL A 36 21.82 11.30 2.71
CA VAL A 36 23.15 11.78 2.41
C VAL A 36 24.18 10.90 3.11
N THR A 37 25.25 10.57 2.41
CA THR A 37 26.28 9.64 2.83
C THR A 37 27.62 10.33 2.93
N ALA A 38 28.36 10.04 3.99
CA ALA A 38 29.78 10.34 4.12
C ALA A 38 30.51 9.12 4.67
N GLY A 39 31.74 8.89 4.26
CA GLY A 39 32.46 7.72 4.71
C GLY A 39 33.90 7.70 4.25
N VAL A 40 34.50 6.55 4.45
CA VAL A 40 35.90 6.30 4.05
C VAL A 40 36.01 4.96 3.32
N SER A 41 36.98 4.86 2.42
CA SER A 41 37.29 3.60 1.76
C SER A 41 38.79 3.38 1.68
N THR A 42 39.18 2.11 1.70
CA THR A 42 40.58 1.68 1.56
C THR A 42 40.68 0.49 0.61
N PRO A 43 41.78 0.30 -0.12
CA PRO A 43 41.98 -0.91 -0.92
C PRO A 43 41.93 -2.18 -0.05
N LEU A 44 41.30 -3.23 -0.55
CA LEU A 44 41.20 -4.53 0.17
C LEU A 44 42.54 -5.29 0.16
N ASP A 45 43.51 -4.87 -0.64
CA ASP A 45 44.88 -5.42 -0.64
C ASP A 45 45.67 -4.77 0.52
N PHE A 46 45.59 -5.40 1.71
CA PHE A 46 46.07 -4.88 2.98
C PHE A 46 47.61 -4.85 3.10
N ASN A 47 48.28 -4.22 2.18
CA ASN A 47 49.69 -3.86 2.43
C ASN A 47 49.82 -2.65 3.38
N SER A 48 48.79 -1.86 3.50
CA SER A 48 48.56 -0.86 4.58
C SER A 48 47.13 -0.42 4.65
N VAL A 49 46.64 -0.08 5.85
CA VAL A 49 45.28 0.47 6.08
C VAL A 49 45.16 1.89 5.49
N PHE A 50 46.26 2.48 5.07
CA PHE A 50 46.35 3.81 4.47
C PHE A 50 46.90 3.72 3.02
N PRO A 51 46.37 4.54 2.09
CA PRO A 51 45.57 5.75 2.31
C PRO A 51 44.07 5.46 2.47
N LEU A 52 43.41 6.20 3.38
CA LEU A 52 41.95 6.29 3.45
C LEU A 52 41.48 7.33 2.43
N ASN A 53 40.53 6.93 1.55
CA ASN A 53 39.89 7.85 0.64
C ASN A 53 38.54 8.29 1.24
N THR A 54 38.27 9.58 1.24
CA THR A 54 37.00 10.14 1.73
C THR A 54 35.91 9.99 0.67
N ASN A 55 34.74 9.47 1.08
CA ASN A 55 33.57 9.30 0.23
C ASN A 55 32.46 10.24 0.67
N VAL A 56 31.78 10.84 -0.29
CA VAL A 56 30.51 11.56 -0.08
C VAL A 56 29.49 11.11 -1.12
N GLY A 57 28.21 11.16 -0.77
CA GLY A 57 27.22 10.70 -1.71
C GLY A 57 25.79 10.81 -1.24
N PHE A 58 24.92 10.09 -1.93
CA PHE A 58 23.51 10.01 -1.62
C PHE A 58 23.00 8.59 -1.78
N LYS A 59 21.87 8.30 -1.08
CA LYS A 59 21.11 7.06 -1.23
C LYS A 59 19.64 7.41 -1.44
N VAL A 60 18.99 6.69 -2.35
CA VAL A 60 17.53 6.66 -2.49
C VAL A 60 17.10 5.21 -2.37
N GLN A 61 16.28 4.90 -1.39
CA GLN A 61 15.78 3.55 -1.15
C GLN A 61 14.28 3.50 -1.34
N LYS A 62 13.81 2.46 -2.01
CA LYS A 62 12.40 2.10 -2.13
C LYS A 62 12.21 0.71 -1.54
N ASP A 63 11.39 0.63 -0.50
CA ASP A 63 11.00 -0.66 0.06
C ASP A 63 9.68 -1.11 -0.58
N PHE A 64 9.68 -2.32 -1.16
CA PHE A 64 8.51 -2.93 -1.79
C PHE A 64 7.69 -3.70 -0.76
N THR A 65 8.39 -4.33 0.18
CA THR A 65 7.83 -5.02 1.34
C THR A 65 8.65 -4.64 2.58
N PRO A 66 8.20 -4.92 3.79
CA PRO A 66 9.03 -4.71 4.99
C PRO A 66 10.37 -5.45 4.98
N THR A 67 10.52 -6.46 4.10
CA THR A 67 11.72 -7.31 4.02
C THR A 67 12.57 -7.03 2.79
N ILE A 68 11.98 -6.61 1.67
CA ILE A 68 12.66 -6.48 0.39
C ILE A 68 12.52 -5.06 -0.14
N GLY A 69 13.64 -4.47 -0.55
CA GLY A 69 13.72 -3.16 -1.16
C GLY A 69 14.76 -3.10 -2.27
N ALA A 70 14.82 -1.95 -2.91
CA ALA A 70 15.89 -1.56 -3.84
C ALA A 70 16.49 -0.21 -3.43
N GLN A 71 17.77 -0.02 -3.72
CA GLN A 71 18.50 1.19 -3.33
C GLN A 71 19.34 1.68 -4.51
N LEU A 72 19.14 2.93 -4.88
CA LEU A 72 20.04 3.67 -5.76
C LEU A 72 21.06 4.43 -4.90
N GLU A 73 22.33 4.24 -5.17
CA GLU A 73 23.43 4.88 -4.44
C GLU A 73 24.36 5.59 -5.40
N GLY A 74 24.68 6.85 -5.11
CA GLY A 74 25.70 7.60 -5.78
C GLY A 74 26.80 7.99 -4.81
N LEU A 75 28.05 7.61 -5.09
CA LEU A 75 29.22 7.94 -4.27
C LEU A 75 30.26 8.67 -5.11
N ALA A 76 30.85 9.68 -4.54
CA ALA A 76 32.01 10.39 -5.05
C ALA A 76 33.18 10.22 -4.07
N VAL A 77 34.29 9.74 -4.57
CA VAL A 77 35.55 9.68 -3.82
C VAL A 77 36.26 11.00 -4.02
N LEU A 78 36.52 11.70 -2.94
CA LEU A 78 37.19 13.00 -2.97
C LEU A 78 38.69 12.80 -3.15
N ASN A 79 39.32 13.76 -3.79
CA ASN A 79 40.76 13.79 -3.97
C ASN A 79 41.41 14.50 -2.78
N ASP A 80 42.16 13.76 -1.96
CA ASP A 80 42.86 14.29 -0.79
C ASP A 80 44.05 15.18 -1.17
N ASN A 81 44.52 15.12 -2.42
CA ASN A 81 45.71 15.83 -2.89
C ASN A 81 45.36 16.87 -3.96
N HIS A 82 44.41 17.75 -3.63
CA HIS A 82 43.92 18.80 -4.54
C HIS A 82 44.95 19.88 -4.92
N PHE A 83 46.17 19.82 -4.38
CA PHE A 83 47.28 20.72 -4.72
C PHE A 83 48.29 20.11 -5.69
N ALA A 84 48.24 18.84 -6.00
CA ALA A 84 49.12 18.19 -6.94
C ALA A 84 48.37 17.83 -8.24
N ASP A 85 48.67 18.45 -9.33
CA ASP A 85 48.38 18.14 -10.75
C ASP A 85 47.02 17.56 -11.15
N ILE A 86 46.12 17.14 -10.20
CA ILE A 86 44.83 16.63 -10.49
C ILE A 86 43.81 17.78 -10.46
N LYS A 87 43.36 18.19 -11.64
CA LYS A 87 42.44 19.33 -11.84
C LYS A 87 40.99 19.08 -11.38
N THR A 88 40.67 17.96 -10.68
CA THR A 88 39.32 17.59 -10.30
C THR A 88 39.22 17.34 -8.81
N LEU A 89 38.19 17.93 -8.17
CA LEU A 89 37.84 17.68 -6.75
C LEU A 89 37.44 16.21 -6.50
N VAL A 90 36.83 15.57 -7.50
CA VAL A 90 36.35 14.19 -7.43
C VAL A 90 37.29 13.30 -8.24
N LYS A 91 37.86 12.29 -7.61
CA LYS A 91 38.71 11.28 -8.23
C LYS A 91 37.90 10.21 -8.95
N VAL A 92 36.89 9.71 -8.29
CA VAL A 92 36.01 8.60 -8.76
C VAL A 92 34.59 8.89 -8.42
N THR A 93 33.67 8.58 -9.34
CA THR A 93 32.24 8.49 -9.06
C THR A 93 31.75 7.06 -9.28
N ASN A 94 30.86 6.58 -8.41
CA ASN A 94 30.20 5.27 -8.56
C ASN A 94 28.69 5.45 -8.39
N ILE A 95 27.92 4.99 -9.36
CA ILE A 95 26.45 4.95 -9.29
C ILE A 95 26.03 3.48 -9.31
N GLY A 96 25.36 3.02 -8.27
CA GLY A 96 24.99 1.61 -8.10
C GLY A 96 23.50 1.43 -7.85
N LEU A 97 22.96 0.35 -8.39
CA LEU A 97 21.64 -0.16 -8.08
C LEU A 97 21.79 -1.44 -7.25
N ASN A 98 21.25 -1.42 -6.06
CA ASN A 98 21.41 -2.49 -5.07
C ASN A 98 20.04 -3.06 -4.68
N GLY A 99 19.97 -4.37 -4.50
CA GLY A 99 18.89 -5.03 -3.76
C GLY A 99 19.17 -4.94 -2.25
N VAL A 100 18.12 -4.76 -1.48
CA VAL A 100 18.16 -4.67 -0.02
C VAL A 100 17.26 -5.74 0.57
N ILE A 101 17.78 -6.49 1.54
CA ILE A 101 17.02 -7.49 2.28
C ILE A 101 17.16 -7.17 3.75
N ASN A 102 16.05 -6.74 4.38
CA ASN A 102 16.01 -6.51 5.82
C ASN A 102 16.03 -7.85 6.57
N LEU A 103 17.21 -8.23 7.04
CA LEU A 103 17.44 -9.49 7.76
C LEU A 103 16.68 -9.53 9.08
N THR A 104 16.59 -8.40 9.77
CA THR A 104 15.84 -8.31 11.03
C THR A 104 14.37 -8.65 10.83
N ASN A 105 13.74 -8.09 9.78
CA ASN A 105 12.35 -8.39 9.45
C ASN A 105 12.16 -9.79 8.83
N ALA A 106 13.17 -10.28 8.09
CA ALA A 106 13.13 -11.64 7.53
C ALA A 106 13.12 -12.72 8.62
N PHE A 107 13.95 -12.57 9.67
CA PHE A 107 14.09 -13.60 10.72
C PHE A 107 13.15 -13.37 11.90
N CYS A 108 12.87 -12.12 12.27
CA CYS A 108 12.07 -11.79 13.45
C CYS A 108 10.64 -11.35 13.13
N GLY A 109 10.22 -11.39 11.85
CA GLY A 109 8.94 -10.85 11.38
C GLY A 109 8.86 -9.31 11.48
N TYR A 110 7.87 -8.70 10.90
CA TYR A 110 7.62 -7.26 10.96
C TYR A 110 6.40 -6.96 11.84
N ASN A 111 6.56 -6.10 12.85
CA ASN A 111 5.51 -5.84 13.86
C ASN A 111 4.67 -4.58 13.57
N GLY A 112 4.61 -4.13 12.30
CA GLY A 112 3.85 -2.94 11.91
C GLY A 112 4.55 -1.61 12.16
N THR A 113 5.73 -1.62 12.82
CA THR A 113 6.58 -0.44 13.03
C THR A 113 8.05 -0.82 12.92
N PRO A 114 8.92 0.03 12.34
CA PRO A 114 10.35 -0.22 12.29
C PRO A 114 10.93 -0.37 13.70
N ARG A 115 11.85 -1.30 13.87
CA ARG A 115 12.60 -1.45 15.13
C ARG A 115 13.60 -0.30 15.30
N LYS A 116 14.07 -0.08 16.52
CA LYS A 116 15.14 0.90 16.77
C LYS A 116 16.42 0.54 16.03
N PHE A 117 16.78 -0.76 16.04
CA PHE A 117 17.92 -1.31 15.32
C PHE A 117 17.44 -2.33 14.30
N GLU A 118 17.89 -2.18 13.08
CA GLU A 118 17.61 -3.10 11.97
C GLU A 118 18.91 -3.37 11.19
N MET A 119 19.04 -4.58 10.71
CA MET A 119 20.16 -5.02 9.89
C MET A 119 19.63 -5.50 8.53
N SER A 120 20.24 -4.98 7.46
CA SER A 120 19.89 -5.39 6.09
C SER A 120 21.13 -5.84 5.34
N ALA A 121 20.99 -6.87 4.53
CA ALA A 121 21.99 -7.24 3.54
C ALA A 121 21.78 -6.42 2.26
N VAL A 122 22.87 -5.93 1.70
CA VAL A 122 22.86 -5.11 0.50
C VAL A 122 23.81 -5.71 -0.52
N ALA A 123 23.32 -5.93 -1.75
CA ALA A 123 24.13 -6.39 -2.86
C ALA A 123 23.63 -5.80 -4.18
N GLY A 124 24.54 -5.45 -5.08
CA GLY A 124 24.15 -4.86 -6.34
C GLY A 124 25.30 -4.63 -7.32
N LEU A 125 24.95 -4.00 -8.42
CA LEU A 125 25.89 -3.63 -9.48
C LEU A 125 25.92 -2.11 -9.61
N GLY A 126 27.10 -1.60 -10.03
CA GLY A 126 27.30 -0.18 -10.20
C GLY A 126 28.18 0.12 -11.41
N TRP A 127 28.14 1.36 -11.81
CA TRP A 127 29.01 1.94 -12.82
C TRP A 127 29.93 2.96 -12.15
N LEU A 128 31.24 2.74 -12.35
CA LEU A 128 32.31 3.56 -11.82
C LEU A 128 32.95 4.36 -12.94
N ARG A 129 33.12 5.66 -12.71
CA ARG A 129 33.88 6.55 -13.55
C ARG A 129 35.11 7.08 -12.80
N ALA A 130 36.31 6.72 -13.24
CA ALA A 130 37.55 7.31 -12.77
C ALA A 130 37.88 8.55 -13.65
N TRP A 131 37.93 9.73 -13.03
CA TRP A 131 38.06 11.00 -13.74
C TRP A 131 39.52 11.34 -14.07
N ASP A 132 40.45 10.86 -13.26
CA ASP A 132 41.90 11.02 -13.42
C ASP A 132 42.42 10.30 -14.66
N ILE A 133 42.08 9.05 -14.84
CA ILE A 133 42.50 8.20 -15.96
C ILE A 133 41.47 8.09 -17.07
N LYS A 134 40.30 8.76 -16.93
CA LYS A 134 39.16 8.76 -17.89
C LYS A 134 38.67 7.36 -18.23
N ASP A 135 38.67 6.44 -17.25
CA ASP A 135 38.28 5.06 -17.43
C ASP A 135 36.89 4.79 -16.80
N ASN A 136 36.19 3.80 -17.35
CA ASN A 136 34.87 3.33 -16.86
C ASN A 136 34.97 1.85 -16.50
N SER A 137 34.37 1.48 -15.40
CA SER A 137 34.35 0.10 -14.93
C SER A 137 32.98 -0.27 -14.39
N LEU A 138 32.62 -1.55 -14.53
CA LEU A 138 31.51 -2.11 -13.82
C LEU A 138 31.97 -2.47 -12.40
N THR A 139 31.14 -2.22 -11.42
CA THR A 139 31.39 -2.58 -10.01
C THR A 139 30.30 -3.49 -9.48
N ALA A 140 30.64 -4.32 -8.51
CA ALA A 140 29.67 -5.00 -7.66
C ALA A 140 29.86 -4.54 -6.22
N LYS A 141 28.77 -4.40 -5.49
CA LYS A 141 28.74 -4.08 -4.07
C LYS A 141 28.19 -5.24 -3.28
N THR A 142 28.82 -5.56 -2.16
CA THR A 142 28.26 -6.42 -1.11
C THR A 142 28.50 -5.77 0.24
N GLY A 143 27.47 -5.72 1.10
CA GLY A 143 27.57 -5.03 2.37
C GLY A 143 26.42 -5.32 3.30
N LEU A 144 26.49 -4.70 4.47
CA LEU A 144 25.44 -4.71 5.49
C LEU A 144 25.06 -3.26 5.83
N ASP A 145 23.78 -2.97 5.87
CA ASP A 145 23.25 -1.72 6.39
C ASP A 145 22.82 -1.95 7.84
N LEU A 146 23.48 -1.29 8.78
CA LEU A 146 23.16 -1.29 10.21
C LEU A 146 22.42 0.02 10.51
N ALA A 147 21.09 -0.06 10.58
CA ALA A 147 20.23 1.10 10.73
C ALA A 147 19.81 1.32 12.17
N TYR A 148 19.94 2.56 12.64
CA TYR A 148 19.34 3.05 13.87
C TYR A 148 18.19 4.00 13.53
N ASN A 149 16.95 3.54 13.75
CA ASN A 149 15.73 4.29 13.47
C ASN A 149 15.31 5.09 14.71
N PHE A 150 15.13 6.40 14.57
CA PHE A 150 14.82 7.31 15.66
C PHE A 150 13.70 8.30 15.31
N GLY A 151 13.33 9.11 16.30
CA GLY A 151 12.16 9.97 16.22
C GLY A 151 10.86 9.26 16.60
N ARG A 152 9.84 10.05 16.93
CA ARG A 152 8.54 9.54 17.39
C ARG A 152 7.84 8.70 16.29
N THR A 153 7.98 9.11 15.04
CA THR A 153 7.34 8.49 13.87
C THR A 153 8.27 7.52 13.12
N LYS A 154 9.53 7.33 13.59
CA LYS A 154 10.57 6.55 12.89
C LYS A 154 10.84 7.04 11.46
N ALA A 155 10.67 8.35 11.24
CA ALA A 155 10.94 8.98 9.94
C ALA A 155 12.43 9.16 9.64
N HIS A 156 13.29 9.02 10.65
CA HIS A 156 14.73 9.30 10.55
C HIS A 156 15.53 8.05 10.87
N SER A 157 16.59 7.83 10.11
CA SER A 157 17.55 6.74 10.35
C SER A 157 18.99 7.20 10.16
N VAL A 158 19.87 6.66 10.97
CA VAL A 158 21.31 6.70 10.74
C VAL A 158 21.75 5.28 10.40
N VAL A 159 22.39 5.12 9.25
CA VAL A 159 22.78 3.80 8.71
C VAL A 159 24.28 3.74 8.58
N LEU A 160 24.91 2.80 9.27
CA LEU A 160 26.31 2.46 9.11
C LEU A 160 26.43 1.30 8.12
N THR A 161 27.17 1.51 7.03
CA THR A 161 27.32 0.53 5.94
C THR A 161 28.77 0.10 5.80
N PRO A 162 29.24 -0.98 6.44
CA PRO A 162 30.43 -1.71 6.01
C PRO A 162 30.13 -2.42 4.70
N ALA A 163 30.94 -2.18 3.67
CA ALA A 163 30.73 -2.75 2.34
C ALA A 163 32.06 -3.00 1.62
N VAL A 164 32.02 -3.99 0.73
CA VAL A 164 33.10 -4.25 -0.22
C VAL A 164 32.61 -3.89 -1.61
N TYR A 165 33.36 -3.05 -2.32
CA TYR A 165 33.15 -2.73 -3.72
C TYR A 165 34.19 -3.48 -4.54
N TRP A 166 33.70 -4.34 -5.43
CA TRP A 166 34.51 -5.16 -6.34
C TRP A 166 34.57 -4.46 -7.69
N ASN A 167 35.76 -4.29 -8.24
CA ASN A 167 35.91 -3.78 -9.59
C ASN A 167 35.87 -4.95 -10.59
N LEU A 168 34.90 -4.94 -11.49
CA LEU A 168 34.65 -5.98 -12.49
C LEU A 168 35.20 -5.48 -13.85
N HIS A 169 36.51 -5.46 -14.02
CA HIS A 169 37.22 -4.83 -15.14
C HIS A 169 36.83 -5.31 -16.55
N LYS A 170 36.27 -6.53 -16.71
CA LYS A 170 35.82 -7.08 -17.99
C LYS A 170 34.61 -7.99 -17.79
N ILE A 171 33.58 -7.77 -18.61
CA ILE A 171 32.36 -8.56 -18.59
C ILE A 171 32.62 -10.04 -18.93
N ASP A 172 33.63 -10.32 -19.73
CA ASP A 172 33.99 -11.69 -20.19
C ASP A 172 34.62 -12.56 -19.11
N ALA A 173 35.09 -11.99 -18.00
CA ALA A 173 35.67 -12.72 -16.89
C ALA A 173 35.35 -12.02 -15.57
N ILE A 174 34.12 -12.19 -15.07
CA ILE A 174 33.74 -11.71 -13.74
C ILE A 174 34.53 -12.48 -12.69
N GLN A 175 35.59 -11.89 -12.20
CA GLN A 175 36.42 -12.45 -11.13
C GLN A 175 36.36 -11.51 -9.92
N PHE A 176 35.86 -12.00 -8.81
CA PHE A 176 35.93 -11.32 -7.52
C PHE A 176 37.36 -11.44 -6.96
N THR A 177 38.26 -10.62 -7.45
CA THR A 177 39.64 -10.61 -7.00
C THR A 177 39.86 -9.53 -5.95
N LYS A 178 40.80 -9.73 -5.03
CA LYS A 178 41.18 -8.72 -4.03
C LYS A 178 41.85 -7.51 -4.71
N LYS A 179 42.47 -7.69 -5.87
CA LYS A 179 43.11 -6.65 -6.64
C LYS A 179 42.06 -5.71 -7.25
N GLY A 180 42.05 -4.44 -6.82
CA GLY A 180 41.05 -3.45 -7.22
C GLY A 180 39.76 -3.44 -6.40
N ALA A 181 39.60 -4.35 -5.42
CA ALA A 181 38.49 -4.28 -4.47
C ALA A 181 38.76 -3.22 -3.39
N GLN A 182 37.70 -2.58 -2.92
CA GLN A 182 37.75 -1.55 -1.86
C GLN A 182 36.86 -1.94 -0.71
N LEU A 183 37.37 -1.85 0.51
CA LEU A 183 36.58 -1.89 1.72
C LEU A 183 36.14 -0.46 2.04
N ALA A 184 34.85 -0.25 2.25
CA ALA A 184 34.27 1.04 2.61
C ALA A 184 33.48 0.95 3.90
N LEU A 185 33.51 2.03 4.68
CA LEU A 185 32.67 2.25 5.84
C LEU A 185 31.96 3.58 5.64
N ASN A 186 30.68 3.53 5.34
CA ASN A 186 29.86 4.69 5.05
C ASN A 186 28.83 4.92 6.15
N LEU A 187 28.64 6.17 6.54
CA LEU A 187 27.58 6.62 7.43
C LEU A 187 26.57 7.43 6.61
N THR A 188 25.31 7.04 6.65
CA THR A 188 24.23 7.68 5.90
C THR A 188 23.16 8.17 6.88
N TYR A 189 22.77 9.42 6.77
CA TYR A 189 21.52 9.90 7.36
C TYR A 189 20.42 9.77 6.32
N MET A 190 19.31 9.11 6.69
CA MET A 190 18.15 8.89 5.80
C MET A 190 16.89 9.48 6.39
N TYR A 191 16.07 10.02 5.53
CA TYR A 191 14.72 10.47 5.82
C TYR A 191 13.71 9.63 5.03
N HIS A 192 12.76 9.01 5.75
CA HIS A 192 11.66 8.22 5.19
C HIS A 192 10.47 9.13 4.96
N PHE A 193 10.03 9.24 3.70
CA PHE A 193 8.89 10.07 3.36
C PHE A 193 7.58 9.49 3.88
N LYS A 194 6.62 10.37 4.08
CA LYS A 194 5.27 9.98 4.49
C LYS A 194 4.59 9.23 3.36
N THR A 195 4.01 8.09 3.69
CA THR A 195 3.29 7.21 2.76
C THR A 195 1.80 7.60 2.67
N SER A 196 1.09 7.05 1.70
CA SER A 196 -0.35 7.24 1.50
C SER A 196 -1.19 6.79 2.71
N ASN A 197 -0.68 5.87 3.53
CA ASN A 197 -1.32 5.40 4.76
C ASN A 197 -1.18 6.37 5.96
N GLY A 198 -0.49 7.51 5.77
CA GLY A 198 -0.29 8.54 6.78
C GLY A 198 0.85 8.30 7.76
N THR A 199 1.63 7.21 7.60
CA THR A 199 2.84 6.91 8.39
C THR A 199 4.11 7.04 7.52
N HIS A 200 5.28 6.69 8.06
CA HIS A 200 6.56 6.64 7.35
C HIS A 200 7.04 5.20 7.14
N HIS A 201 6.15 4.23 7.27
CA HIS A 201 6.46 2.80 7.23
C HIS A 201 5.21 2.00 6.83
N PHE A 202 5.36 0.70 6.61
CA PHE A 202 4.25 -0.20 6.30
C PHE A 202 3.31 -0.35 7.50
N LYS A 203 1.99 -0.38 7.26
CA LYS A 203 1.01 -0.88 8.21
C LYS A 203 0.81 -2.37 8.04
N THR A 204 0.57 -3.03 9.16
CA THR A 204 0.22 -4.45 9.19
C THR A 204 -1.19 -4.62 9.73
N TYR A 205 -1.87 -5.64 9.22
CA TYR A 205 -3.18 -6.08 9.70
C TYR A 205 -3.05 -7.52 10.18
N ASP A 206 -3.53 -7.77 11.38
CA ASP A 206 -3.66 -9.13 11.89
C ASP A 206 -4.88 -9.80 11.25
N VAL A 207 -4.62 -10.65 10.27
CA VAL A 207 -5.67 -11.36 9.52
C VAL A 207 -6.40 -12.34 10.43
N GLY A 208 -5.69 -12.96 11.38
CA GLY A 208 -6.30 -13.89 12.34
C GLY A 208 -7.30 -13.20 13.26
N ALA A 209 -6.92 -12.04 13.81
CA ALA A 209 -7.83 -11.24 14.64
C ALA A 209 -9.03 -10.73 13.84
N MET A 210 -8.84 -10.33 12.58
CA MET A 210 -9.93 -9.89 11.70
C MET A 210 -10.88 -11.02 11.36
N LEU A 211 -10.38 -12.23 11.06
CA LEU A 211 -11.21 -13.40 10.79
C LEU A 211 -12.02 -13.82 12.02
N SER A 212 -11.39 -13.84 13.20
CA SER A 212 -12.08 -14.17 14.45
C SER A 212 -13.20 -13.15 14.80
N GLU A 213 -12.97 -11.87 14.49
CA GLU A 213 -14.00 -10.84 14.67
C GLU A 213 -15.15 -10.99 13.65
N ILE A 214 -14.84 -11.35 12.40
CA ILE A 214 -15.85 -11.67 11.38
C ILE A 214 -16.69 -12.87 11.82
N ASP A 215 -16.06 -13.93 12.32
CA ASP A 215 -16.78 -15.12 12.81
C ASP A 215 -17.65 -14.79 14.03
N ARG A 216 -17.15 -13.97 14.96
CA ARG A 216 -17.90 -13.46 16.10
C ARG A 216 -19.12 -12.64 15.68
N LEU A 217 -18.94 -11.73 14.72
CA LEU A 217 -20.01 -10.89 14.19
C LEU A 217 -21.06 -11.72 13.44
N ASN A 218 -20.63 -12.70 12.63
CA ASN A 218 -21.53 -13.62 11.95
C ASN A 218 -22.34 -14.47 12.94
N GLY A 219 -21.68 -14.95 14.01
CA GLY A 219 -22.36 -15.64 15.09
C GLY A 219 -23.40 -14.76 15.80
N ALA A 220 -23.05 -13.52 16.11
CA ALA A 220 -23.98 -12.57 16.73
C ALA A 220 -25.15 -12.21 15.81
N LEU A 221 -24.90 -12.11 14.50
CA LEU A 221 -25.94 -11.87 13.49
C LEU A 221 -26.93 -13.06 13.46
N TYR A 222 -26.42 -14.30 13.41
CA TYR A 222 -27.20 -15.51 13.42
C TYR A 222 -28.06 -15.63 14.68
N GLU A 223 -27.52 -15.30 15.87
CA GLU A 223 -28.26 -15.25 17.11
C GLU A 223 -29.31 -14.14 17.13
N CYS A 224 -29.03 -13.01 16.44
CA CYS A 224 -30.00 -11.91 16.31
C CYS A 224 -31.18 -12.29 15.38
N GLU A 225 -30.89 -13.00 14.30
CA GLU A 225 -31.89 -13.49 13.34
C GLU A 225 -32.81 -14.56 13.97
N LYS A 226 -32.27 -15.38 14.89
CA LYS A 226 -33.07 -16.37 15.65
C LYS A 226 -33.98 -15.78 16.70
N ARG A 227 -33.77 -14.53 17.12
CA ARG A 227 -34.62 -13.87 18.09
C ARG A 227 -35.95 -13.53 17.43
N GLU A 228 -37.03 -14.15 17.91
CA GLU A 228 -38.37 -13.73 17.55
C GLU A 228 -38.56 -12.23 17.84
N PRO A 229 -39.14 -11.46 16.91
CA PRO A 229 -39.36 -10.04 17.13
C PRO A 229 -40.22 -9.87 18.39
N LYS A 230 -39.67 -9.21 19.43
CA LYS A 230 -40.47 -8.78 20.57
C LYS A 230 -41.47 -7.76 20.05
N VAL A 231 -42.69 -8.19 19.89
CA VAL A 231 -43.82 -7.30 19.64
C VAL A 231 -43.98 -6.43 20.88
N ILE A 232 -43.52 -5.17 20.77
CA ILE A 232 -43.83 -4.16 21.77
C ILE A 232 -45.27 -3.75 21.49
N GLU A 233 -46.24 -4.41 22.18
CA GLU A 233 -47.62 -3.92 22.26
C GLU A 233 -47.60 -2.55 22.94
N LYS A 234 -47.48 -1.49 22.15
CA LYS A 234 -47.78 -0.15 22.62
C LYS A 234 -49.31 -0.02 22.61
N ILE A 235 -49.90 -0.21 23.77
CA ILE A 235 -51.33 0.08 23.98
C ILE A 235 -51.53 1.57 23.71
N VAL A 236 -52.02 1.89 22.54
CA VAL A 236 -52.66 3.17 22.25
C VAL A 236 -54.12 2.85 21.96
N SER A 237 -54.93 2.95 23.02
CA SER A 237 -56.35 3.00 22.86
C SER A 237 -56.75 4.31 22.18
N LYS A 238 -57.09 4.24 20.89
CA LYS A 238 -58.00 5.15 20.24
C LYS A 238 -58.59 4.46 19.02
N GLU A 239 -59.91 4.26 19.10
CA GLU A 239 -60.73 3.66 18.07
C GLU A 239 -60.69 4.44 16.77
N VAL A 240 -60.44 3.79 15.65
CA VAL A 240 -60.88 4.18 14.30
C VAL A 240 -61.00 2.91 13.43
N PRO A 241 -61.96 2.82 12.50
CA PRO A 241 -62.53 1.53 12.06
C PRO A 241 -61.71 0.79 11.02
N THR A 242 -61.90 -0.49 11.05
CA THR A 242 -61.42 -1.59 10.23
C THR A 242 -61.44 -1.32 8.72
N THR A 243 -60.28 -1.49 8.05
CA THR A 243 -60.24 -2.08 6.71
C THR A 243 -59.05 -3.01 6.64
N THR A 244 -59.37 -4.24 6.32
CA THR A 244 -58.51 -5.41 6.27
C THR A 244 -57.66 -5.39 5.00
N GLU A 245 -56.35 -5.24 5.11
CA GLU A 245 -55.43 -5.77 4.09
C GLU A 245 -54.15 -6.27 4.73
N LYS A 246 -53.75 -7.47 4.34
CA LYS A 246 -52.66 -8.28 4.86
C LYS A 246 -51.34 -7.88 4.19
N PRO A 247 -50.29 -7.44 4.91
CA PRO A 247 -49.00 -7.17 4.28
C PRO A 247 -48.19 -8.46 4.13
N THR A 248 -47.83 -8.80 2.92
CA THR A 248 -46.88 -9.87 2.60
C THR A 248 -45.49 -9.27 2.60
N SER A 249 -44.69 -9.52 3.61
CA SER A 249 -43.31 -9.11 3.69
C SER A 249 -42.44 -10.04 2.86
N ASN A 250 -41.87 -9.54 1.74
CA ASN A 250 -40.88 -10.27 0.97
C ASN A 250 -39.48 -9.66 1.25
N SER A 251 -38.71 -10.36 2.08
CA SER A 251 -37.28 -10.06 2.24
C SER A 251 -36.47 -10.89 1.24
N ILE A 252 -35.73 -10.22 0.35
CA ILE A 252 -34.83 -10.88 -0.58
C ILE A 252 -33.40 -10.69 -0.08
N VAL A 253 -32.72 -11.80 0.21
CA VAL A 253 -31.31 -11.82 0.62
C VAL A 253 -30.43 -11.89 -0.64
N THR A 254 -29.51 -10.92 -0.79
CA THR A 254 -28.52 -10.92 -1.87
C THR A 254 -27.29 -11.75 -1.49
N PRO A 255 -26.51 -12.31 -2.43
CA PRO A 255 -25.32 -13.10 -2.15
C PRO A 255 -24.19 -12.36 -1.41
N SER A 256 -24.28 -11.04 -1.28
CA SER A 256 -23.30 -10.17 -0.62
C SER A 256 -23.70 -9.74 0.81
N GLY A 257 -24.73 -10.36 1.41
CA GLY A 257 -25.15 -10.07 2.79
C GLY A 257 -25.80 -8.69 3.01
N ALA A 258 -26.05 -7.91 1.96
CA ALA A 258 -26.79 -6.65 2.06
C ALA A 258 -28.30 -6.94 2.06
N THR A 259 -28.93 -6.79 3.20
CA THR A 259 -30.40 -6.95 3.35
C THR A 259 -31.08 -5.74 2.70
N VAL A 260 -31.74 -5.96 1.59
CA VAL A 260 -32.65 -4.98 1.01
C VAL A 260 -33.93 -5.02 1.83
N ARG A 261 -34.10 -4.06 2.71
CA ARG A 261 -35.38 -3.86 3.41
C ARG A 261 -36.33 -3.16 2.45
N THR A 262 -37.23 -3.91 1.85
CA THR A 262 -38.39 -3.35 1.20
C THR A 262 -39.46 -3.16 2.27
N ASN A 263 -39.67 -1.93 2.71
CA ASN A 263 -40.94 -1.59 3.36
C ASN A 263 -41.97 -1.66 2.22
N ASP A 264 -42.89 -2.57 2.28
CA ASP A 264 -44.11 -2.72 1.43
C ASP A 264 -43.91 -2.83 -0.10
N GLY A 265 -42.73 -3.15 -0.61
CA GLY A 265 -42.50 -3.31 -2.05
C GLY A 265 -42.40 -2.01 -2.85
N SER A 266 -42.31 -0.84 -2.18
CA SER A 266 -42.29 0.47 -2.81
C SER A 266 -40.93 1.15 -2.87
N GLN A 267 -39.87 0.54 -2.29
CA GLN A 267 -38.57 1.17 -2.21
C GLN A 267 -37.39 0.19 -2.44
N TRP A 268 -36.42 0.57 -3.29
CA TRP A 268 -35.20 -0.20 -3.58
C TRP A 268 -33.96 0.64 -3.28
N ILE A 269 -33.00 0.09 -2.53
CA ILE A 269 -31.75 0.75 -2.17
C ILE A 269 -30.62 0.19 -3.03
N VAL A 270 -30.02 1.02 -3.85
CA VAL A 270 -28.98 0.69 -4.85
C VAL A 270 -27.61 1.17 -4.34
N PRO A 271 -26.68 0.28 -3.99
CA PRO A 271 -25.35 0.67 -3.53
C PRO A 271 -24.42 1.04 -4.68
N PHE A 272 -23.45 1.92 -4.39
CA PHE A 272 -22.38 2.30 -5.32
C PHE A 272 -21.00 2.14 -4.67
N GLU A 273 -20.01 1.85 -5.50
CA GLU A 273 -18.61 1.87 -5.09
C GLU A 273 -18.12 3.29 -4.76
N ASN A 274 -16.99 3.35 -4.05
CA ASN A 274 -16.40 4.64 -3.69
C ASN A 274 -16.03 5.42 -4.96
N ASN A 275 -16.37 6.72 -4.97
CA ASN A 275 -16.09 7.65 -6.09
C ASN A 275 -16.54 7.13 -7.47
N SER A 276 -17.61 6.34 -7.53
CA SER A 276 -18.13 5.72 -8.75
C SER A 276 -19.64 5.94 -8.88
N SER A 277 -20.10 6.13 -10.11
CA SER A 277 -21.53 6.10 -10.52
C SER A 277 -21.85 4.90 -11.41
N LYS A 278 -20.91 3.93 -11.55
CA LYS A 278 -21.15 2.71 -12.32
C LYS A 278 -22.10 1.79 -11.58
N ILE A 279 -23.09 1.24 -12.28
CA ILE A 279 -24.00 0.23 -11.73
C ILE A 279 -23.29 -1.11 -11.66
N THR A 280 -23.12 -1.63 -10.43
CA THR A 280 -22.49 -2.94 -10.17
C THR A 280 -23.44 -4.09 -10.56
N PRO A 281 -22.94 -5.34 -10.65
CA PRO A 281 -23.80 -6.51 -10.86
C PRO A 281 -24.90 -6.65 -9.80
N GLU A 282 -24.59 -6.38 -8.52
CA GLU A 282 -25.52 -6.38 -7.41
C GLU A 282 -26.58 -5.29 -7.56
N ALA A 283 -26.17 -4.09 -7.94
CA ALA A 283 -27.08 -2.97 -8.23
C ALA A 283 -28.03 -3.31 -9.38
N LYS A 284 -27.54 -4.00 -10.45
CA LYS A 284 -28.39 -4.48 -11.55
C LYS A 284 -29.43 -5.47 -11.07
N PHE A 285 -29.04 -6.41 -10.19
CA PHE A 285 -29.97 -7.37 -9.62
C PHE A 285 -31.09 -6.68 -8.84
N ILE A 286 -30.75 -5.71 -7.97
CA ILE A 286 -31.72 -4.91 -7.21
C ILE A 286 -32.67 -4.17 -8.16
N LEU A 287 -32.13 -3.48 -9.17
CA LEU A 287 -32.91 -2.72 -10.14
C LEU A 287 -33.77 -3.63 -11.05
N SER A 288 -33.40 -4.90 -11.21
CA SER A 288 -34.21 -5.87 -11.96
C SER A 288 -35.52 -6.24 -11.24
N GLN A 289 -35.64 -5.99 -9.95
CA GLN A 289 -36.86 -6.23 -9.17
C GLN A 289 -37.91 -5.11 -9.33
N VAL A 290 -37.52 -3.97 -9.93
CA VAL A 290 -38.47 -2.89 -10.26
C VAL A 290 -39.36 -3.34 -11.43
N GLY A 291 -40.65 -3.30 -11.26
CA GLY A 291 -41.62 -3.71 -12.29
C GLY A 291 -41.53 -2.85 -13.54
N GLU A 292 -41.67 -3.43 -14.72
CA GLU A 292 -41.51 -2.76 -16.03
C GLU A 292 -42.49 -1.61 -16.26
N ASN A 293 -43.66 -1.62 -15.64
CA ASN A 293 -44.67 -0.56 -15.74
C ASN A 293 -44.72 0.38 -14.51
N ALA A 294 -43.75 0.27 -13.63
CA ALA A 294 -43.70 1.12 -12.45
C ALA A 294 -43.33 2.55 -12.84
N ILE A 295 -43.91 3.50 -12.08
CA ILE A 295 -43.48 4.90 -12.09
C ILE A 295 -42.63 5.12 -10.83
N VAL A 296 -41.39 5.64 -10.99
CA VAL A 296 -40.44 5.71 -9.87
C VAL A 296 -39.81 7.10 -9.75
N ASP A 297 -39.50 7.47 -8.51
CA ASP A 297 -38.66 8.58 -8.14
C ASP A 297 -37.30 8.07 -7.64
N ILE A 298 -36.23 8.76 -8.03
CA ILE A 298 -34.85 8.34 -7.71
C ILE A 298 -34.17 9.48 -6.94
N THR A 299 -33.67 9.15 -5.77
CA THR A 299 -32.82 10.05 -4.96
C THR A 299 -31.48 9.40 -4.70
N ALA A 300 -30.38 10.01 -5.14
CA ALA A 300 -29.04 9.48 -4.91
C ALA A 300 -28.20 10.40 -4.02
N THR A 301 -27.27 9.81 -3.30
CA THR A 301 -26.40 10.46 -2.32
C THR A 301 -24.94 10.10 -2.48
N ALA A 302 -24.05 10.87 -1.88
CA ALA A 302 -22.61 10.61 -1.81
C ALA A 302 -22.14 10.65 -0.35
N SER A 303 -21.09 9.88 -0.06
CA SER A 303 -20.43 9.91 1.26
C SER A 303 -19.74 11.25 1.53
N PRO A 304 -19.50 11.63 2.80
CA PRO A 304 -18.90 12.92 3.16
C PRO A 304 -17.46 13.14 2.67
N SER A 305 -16.80 12.12 2.14
CA SER A 305 -15.43 12.25 1.60
C SER A 305 -15.40 13.06 0.30
N GLY A 306 -14.59 14.11 0.25
CA GLY A 306 -14.46 15.01 -0.90
C GLY A 306 -15.11 16.36 -0.73
N THR A 307 -15.06 17.21 -1.79
CA THR A 307 -15.66 18.54 -1.75
C THR A 307 -17.18 18.51 -1.98
N LYS A 308 -17.90 19.48 -1.44
CA LYS A 308 -19.36 19.60 -1.64
C LYS A 308 -19.75 19.61 -3.12
N ALA A 309 -18.98 20.32 -3.96
CA ALA A 309 -19.24 20.41 -5.40
C ALA A 309 -18.99 19.06 -6.13
N HIS A 310 -17.98 18.31 -5.72
CA HIS A 310 -17.71 16.98 -6.24
C HIS A 310 -18.82 15.99 -5.86
N ASN A 311 -19.20 15.96 -4.60
CA ASN A 311 -20.24 15.07 -4.10
C ASN A 311 -21.63 15.38 -4.68
N GLN A 312 -21.92 16.65 -4.96
CA GLN A 312 -23.13 17.02 -5.67
C GLN A 312 -23.15 16.47 -7.09
N ARG A 313 -22.04 16.59 -7.85
CA ARG A 313 -21.92 15.99 -9.18
C ARG A 313 -22.03 14.48 -9.12
N LEU A 314 -21.29 13.82 -8.23
CA LEU A 314 -21.28 12.37 -8.10
C LEU A 314 -22.69 11.82 -7.76
N SER A 315 -23.44 12.48 -6.90
CA SER A 315 -24.82 12.08 -6.58
C SER A 315 -25.75 12.26 -7.79
N ASN A 316 -25.62 13.35 -8.55
CA ASN A 316 -26.37 13.54 -9.81
C ASN A 316 -26.05 12.45 -10.85
N ASP A 317 -24.76 12.12 -11.02
CA ASP A 317 -24.33 11.07 -11.94
C ASP A 317 -24.87 9.68 -11.55
N ARG A 318 -24.95 9.39 -10.25
CA ARG A 318 -25.58 8.18 -9.71
C ARG A 318 -27.07 8.12 -10.00
N ALA A 319 -27.80 9.21 -9.71
CA ALA A 319 -29.22 9.30 -9.99
C ALA A 319 -29.49 9.08 -11.48
N LYS A 320 -28.70 9.72 -12.34
CA LYS A 320 -28.79 9.58 -13.80
C LYS A 320 -28.50 8.13 -14.24
N ALA A 321 -27.44 7.50 -13.73
CA ALA A 321 -27.10 6.12 -14.10
C ALA A 321 -28.23 5.12 -13.77
N VAL A 322 -28.90 5.29 -12.62
CA VAL A 322 -30.07 4.48 -12.24
C VAL A 322 -31.25 4.77 -13.14
N ALA A 323 -31.53 6.06 -13.42
CA ALA A 323 -32.61 6.46 -14.32
C ALA A 323 -32.42 5.89 -15.74
N ASP A 324 -31.23 6.01 -16.30
CA ASP A 324 -30.89 5.49 -17.63
C ASP A 324 -31.03 3.95 -17.69
N PHE A 325 -30.68 3.25 -16.61
CA PHE A 325 -30.85 1.80 -16.53
C PHE A 325 -32.32 1.39 -16.48
N LEU A 326 -33.13 2.03 -15.65
CA LEU A 326 -34.57 1.72 -15.49
C LEU A 326 -35.36 2.10 -16.74
N THR A 327 -35.06 3.24 -17.37
CA THR A 327 -35.71 3.67 -18.62
C THR A 327 -35.45 2.68 -19.74
N ARG A 328 -34.24 2.12 -19.87
CA ARG A 328 -33.95 1.05 -20.84
C ARG A 328 -34.73 -0.22 -20.61
N ARG A 329 -35.24 -0.45 -19.42
CA ARG A 329 -36.09 -1.58 -19.03
C ARG A 329 -37.59 -1.29 -19.13
N GLY A 330 -37.96 -0.10 -19.65
CA GLY A 330 -39.37 0.29 -19.78
C GLY A 330 -40.01 0.86 -18.53
N VAL A 331 -39.24 1.10 -17.44
CA VAL A 331 -39.73 1.74 -16.22
C VAL A 331 -39.81 3.24 -16.43
N LYS A 332 -40.95 3.85 -16.06
CA LYS A 332 -41.15 5.29 -16.16
C LYS A 332 -40.51 6.02 -14.98
N VAL A 333 -39.49 6.83 -15.23
CA VAL A 333 -38.85 7.66 -14.20
C VAL A 333 -39.51 9.02 -14.16
N ASN A 334 -40.13 9.35 -13.02
CA ASN A 334 -40.79 10.61 -12.76
C ASN A 334 -39.76 11.70 -12.37
N SER A 335 -38.85 11.37 -11.45
CA SER A 335 -37.73 12.28 -11.08
C SER A 335 -36.47 11.52 -10.77
N ALA A 336 -35.29 12.17 -10.99
CA ALA A 336 -33.97 11.62 -10.65
C ALA A 336 -33.06 12.75 -10.14
N VAL A 337 -32.84 12.79 -8.82
CA VAL A 337 -32.17 13.90 -8.13
C VAL A 337 -31.00 13.41 -7.27
N GLY A 338 -29.84 14.05 -7.42
CA GLY A 338 -28.72 13.90 -6.50
C GLY A 338 -28.79 14.93 -5.36
N LYS A 339 -28.81 14.45 -4.12
CA LYS A 339 -28.87 15.31 -2.92
C LYS A 339 -27.50 15.75 -2.38
N GLY A 340 -26.40 15.34 -3.04
CA GLY A 340 -25.06 15.60 -2.54
C GLY A 340 -24.68 14.70 -1.37
N VAL A 341 -24.13 15.27 -0.31
CA VAL A 341 -23.66 14.51 0.87
C VAL A 341 -24.81 14.11 1.76
N ASP A 342 -24.86 12.81 2.10
CA ASP A 342 -25.67 12.30 3.21
C ASP A 342 -24.83 11.33 4.03
N ALA A 343 -24.71 11.62 5.33
CA ALA A 343 -23.92 10.81 6.28
C ALA A 343 -24.59 9.47 6.62
N VAL A 344 -25.91 9.39 6.48
CA VAL A 344 -26.70 8.20 6.86
C VAL A 344 -26.83 7.23 5.69
N SER A 345 -27.27 7.70 4.53
CA SER A 345 -27.47 6.86 3.33
C SER A 345 -26.19 6.71 2.48
N GLY A 346 -25.22 7.57 2.68
CA GLY A 346 -23.86 7.43 2.18
C GLY A 346 -23.77 7.29 0.66
N ARG A 347 -23.39 6.10 0.17
CA ARG A 347 -23.10 5.81 -1.25
C ARG A 347 -24.24 5.04 -1.90
N THR A 348 -25.45 5.56 -1.83
CA THR A 348 -26.62 4.84 -2.34
C THR A 348 -27.49 5.71 -3.26
N ALA A 349 -28.32 5.03 -4.07
CA ALA A 349 -29.49 5.64 -4.66
C ALA A 349 -30.72 4.89 -4.16
N ILE A 350 -31.75 5.64 -3.79
CA ILE A 350 -33.04 5.12 -3.33
C ILE A 350 -34.02 5.32 -4.49
N VAL A 351 -34.60 4.22 -4.96
CA VAL A 351 -35.67 4.19 -5.95
C VAL A 351 -36.98 3.95 -5.19
N THR A 352 -37.93 4.85 -5.33
CA THR A 352 -39.24 4.77 -4.65
C THR A 352 -40.35 4.71 -5.71
N ALA A 353 -41.30 3.80 -5.56
CA ALA A 353 -42.47 3.79 -6.42
C ALA A 353 -43.26 5.09 -6.21
N ALA A 354 -43.54 5.81 -7.30
CA ALA A 354 -44.42 6.96 -7.25
C ALA A 354 -45.87 6.48 -7.13
N GLN A 355 -46.60 7.03 -6.18
CA GLN A 355 -48.04 6.76 -5.99
C GLN A 355 -48.86 7.41 -7.10
#